data_2742646f231a78749780f1dc4c6dc195
#
_entry.id   2742646f231a78749780f1dc4c6dc195
#
_cell.length_a   1.000
_cell.length_b   1.000
_cell.length_c   1.000
_cell.angle_alpha   90.00
_cell.angle_beta   90.00
_cell.angle_gamma   90.00
#
_symmetry.space_group_name_H-M   'P 1'
#
loop_
_entity.id
_entity.type
_entity.pdbx_description
1 polymer ?
#
loop_
_entity_poly.entity_id
_entity_poly.type
_entity_poly.pdbx_seq_one_letter_code
_entity_poly.pdbx_strand_id
1 'polypeptide(L)'
;MPRDLAISNGRLLVMFDRHYQIRDIYFPHVGKENHANGHPFRFGVWVGDQFSWMGPEWAPEMRYADSSMVTQVRARNPRLEVELLCNDVVDFFENVLIRRVQVTNLSDRPREIRCFFNHDFHIRGNEVGDTAFYSPEAEALLHYKEDRYFLINCKVNGTVGVQHYACGTKEVRGAEGTWRDAEDGVLGGNPVAQGSVDSTLGVSLMVPARQMGEFYYWMAAARDFREAFIINQVVRDKSPEELLRRTGNYWKLWVSKDRRGNADLPPLVVERYQQSLLIIHSQIDHDGAILAANDTDISTFARDTYSYMWPRDGALVSNALMHAGHAGAPERFLAFCSRVVSPNGYLRHKYNPDGSLASTWHGYVRDGRPVLPIQEDETALVIWALGEYFDLYQRIEQTAPFYRGLVTRPADFLLSHVDQRTGLPLPSYDLWEERWGVHTFTVAAVIAGLRAAARLSNAFGETERASRYLAAADRMLGGARAELWNEREQRFARSATPGPAGYGLDMTLDSSLFGLVMFDALPVDDPQLGATLQQVADRLWVQTDIGGLARYQNDSYQQVERQDTSRVPREPLVCVHHVAGTVPASAGPYPGGPGRRIEAARVGRPPRPAVGHNG
;
A
#
# COMPACT_ATOMS: atom_id res chain seq x y z
N MET A 1 -4.44 9.76 -11.29
CA MET A 1 -3.33 10.45 -10.60
C MET A 1 -3.11 9.78 -9.27
N PRO A 2 -1.87 9.59 -8.81
CA PRO A 2 -1.62 9.00 -7.50
C PRO A 2 -2.27 9.85 -6.39
N ARG A 3 -2.55 9.22 -5.25
CA ARG A 3 -3.02 9.94 -4.05
C ARG A 3 -1.81 10.48 -3.30
N ASP A 4 -1.87 11.78 -2.96
CA ASP A 4 -0.72 12.45 -2.35
C ASP A 4 -0.61 12.17 -0.85
N LEU A 5 -1.75 11.97 -0.17
CA LEU A 5 -1.79 11.60 1.25
C LEU A 5 -2.80 10.49 1.50
N ALA A 6 -2.44 9.56 2.39
CA ALA A 6 -3.29 8.47 2.87
C ALA A 6 -3.24 8.41 4.40
N ILE A 7 -4.40 8.32 5.05
CA ILE A 7 -4.51 8.18 6.50
C ILE A 7 -5.45 7.03 6.84
N SER A 8 -5.03 6.14 7.76
CA SER A 8 -5.76 4.89 8.03
C SER A 8 -5.54 4.40 9.45
N ASN A 9 -6.50 3.61 9.95
CA ASN A 9 -6.34 2.80 11.16
C ASN A 9 -6.42 1.28 10.90
N GLY A 10 -6.40 0.90 9.60
CA GLY A 10 -6.55 -0.49 9.16
C GLY A 10 -8.00 -0.92 8.91
N ARG A 11 -9.00 -0.09 9.26
CA ARG A 11 -10.43 -0.30 8.94
C ARG A 11 -10.99 0.79 8.06
N LEU A 12 -10.74 2.02 8.47
CA LEU A 12 -11.07 3.22 7.70
C LEU A 12 -9.79 3.74 7.06
N LEU A 13 -9.77 3.83 5.72
CA LEU A 13 -8.74 4.47 4.93
C LEU A 13 -9.34 5.65 4.19
N VAL A 14 -8.73 6.83 4.33
CA VAL A 14 -9.10 8.04 3.60
C VAL A 14 -7.90 8.55 2.81
N MET A 15 -8.11 8.85 1.52
CA MET A 15 -7.05 9.25 0.62
C MET A 15 -7.38 10.55 -0.09
N PHE A 16 -6.37 11.42 -0.20
CA PHE A 16 -6.47 12.76 -0.77
C PHE A 16 -5.69 12.87 -2.07
N ASP A 17 -6.25 13.61 -3.03
CA ASP A 17 -5.52 14.01 -4.23
C ASP A 17 -4.70 15.29 -4.02
N ARG A 18 -3.94 15.69 -5.04
CA ARG A 18 -3.07 16.89 -5.03
C ARG A 18 -3.82 18.22 -4.81
N HIS A 19 -5.15 18.21 -4.90
CA HIS A 19 -6.01 19.37 -4.66
C HIS A 19 -6.68 19.34 -3.30
N TYR A 20 -6.22 18.44 -2.40
CA TYR A 20 -6.76 18.25 -1.07
C TYR A 20 -8.23 17.81 -1.06
N GLN A 21 -8.68 17.15 -2.10
CA GLN A 21 -10.00 16.53 -2.17
C GLN A 21 -9.89 15.07 -1.71
N ILE A 22 -10.81 14.63 -0.85
CA ILE A 22 -10.96 13.21 -0.53
C ILE A 22 -11.52 12.53 -1.78
N ARG A 23 -10.84 11.50 -2.26
CA ARG A 23 -11.21 10.76 -3.46
C ARG A 23 -11.54 9.30 -3.19
N ASP A 24 -11.02 8.76 -2.10
CA ASP A 24 -11.23 7.38 -1.71
C ASP A 24 -11.50 7.29 -0.22
N ILE A 25 -12.54 6.52 0.12
CA ILE A 25 -12.94 6.18 1.49
C ILE A 25 -13.22 4.69 1.51
N TYR A 26 -12.32 3.91 2.07
CA TYR A 26 -12.49 2.47 2.24
C TYR A 26 -12.93 2.13 3.66
N PHE A 27 -13.99 1.33 3.78
CA PHE A 27 -14.52 0.81 5.03
C PHE A 27 -15.44 -0.40 4.74
N PRO A 28 -15.45 -1.48 5.54
CA PRO A 28 -14.73 -1.72 6.79
C PRO A 28 -13.34 -2.34 6.61
N HIS A 29 -12.92 -2.57 5.38
CA HIS A 29 -11.62 -3.11 5.02
C HIS A 29 -10.83 -2.13 4.14
N VAL A 30 -9.57 -1.96 4.44
CA VAL A 30 -8.65 -1.25 3.55
C VAL A 30 -8.63 -1.93 2.19
N GLY A 31 -8.95 -1.20 1.13
CA GLY A 31 -8.95 -1.72 -0.25
C GLY A 31 -10.21 -2.45 -0.69
N LYS A 32 -11.24 -2.52 0.14
CA LYS A 32 -12.52 -3.09 -0.26
C LYS A 32 -13.68 -2.18 0.14
N GLU A 33 -14.66 -2.04 -0.74
CA GLU A 33 -15.80 -1.12 -0.58
C GLU A 33 -15.35 0.34 -0.50
N ASN A 34 -14.96 0.90 -1.65
CA ASN A 34 -14.69 2.33 -1.76
C ASN A 34 -15.99 3.12 -1.84
N HIS A 35 -16.23 3.97 -0.86
CA HIS A 35 -17.48 4.73 -0.70
C HIS A 35 -17.46 6.11 -1.36
N ALA A 36 -16.32 6.56 -1.87
CA ALA A 36 -16.19 7.75 -2.70
C ALA A 36 -15.96 7.38 -4.18
N ASN A 37 -15.42 6.20 -4.46
CA ASN A 37 -15.17 5.65 -5.80
C ASN A 37 -14.49 6.63 -6.76
N GLY A 38 -13.54 7.42 -6.25
CA GLY A 38 -12.82 8.44 -7.00
C GLY A 38 -13.58 9.75 -7.22
N HIS A 39 -14.83 9.88 -6.77
CA HIS A 39 -15.57 11.15 -6.79
C HIS A 39 -15.07 12.09 -5.71
N PRO A 40 -14.93 13.40 -5.99
CA PRO A 40 -14.29 14.32 -5.07
C PRO A 40 -15.25 14.77 -3.96
N PHE A 41 -14.88 14.61 -2.71
CA PHE A 41 -15.46 15.37 -1.62
C PHE A 41 -14.85 16.77 -1.64
N ARG A 42 -15.69 17.77 -1.83
CA ARG A 42 -15.25 19.16 -2.05
C ARG A 42 -15.17 19.92 -0.73
N PHE A 43 -14.20 20.82 -0.66
CA PHE A 43 -14.08 21.81 0.41
C PHE A 43 -14.07 23.19 -0.22
N GLY A 44 -14.98 24.07 0.20
CA GLY A 44 -15.16 25.42 -0.36
C GLY A 44 -15.14 26.49 0.70
N VAL A 45 -14.82 27.73 0.29
CA VAL A 45 -14.82 28.91 1.15
C VAL A 45 -15.56 30.05 0.46
N TRP A 46 -16.48 30.66 1.22
CA TRP A 46 -17.25 31.83 0.83
C TRP A 46 -16.89 33.02 1.73
N VAL A 47 -16.66 34.17 1.13
CA VAL A 47 -16.38 35.44 1.82
C VAL A 47 -16.96 36.59 1.04
N GLY A 48 -17.93 37.32 1.59
CA GLY A 48 -18.43 38.57 1.02
C GLY A 48 -18.77 38.50 -0.47
N ASP A 49 -19.69 37.68 -0.89
CA ASP A 49 -20.14 37.45 -2.26
C ASP A 49 -19.18 36.71 -3.20
N GLN A 50 -18.04 36.24 -2.68
CA GLN A 50 -17.09 35.46 -3.46
C GLN A 50 -16.98 34.04 -2.91
N PHE A 51 -16.96 33.09 -3.81
CA PHE A 51 -16.83 31.67 -3.50
C PHE A 51 -15.64 31.04 -4.23
N SER A 52 -14.99 30.05 -3.62
CA SER A 52 -13.97 29.22 -4.27
C SER A 52 -13.93 27.82 -3.66
N TRP A 53 -14.06 26.81 -4.52
CA TRP A 53 -13.75 25.44 -4.14
C TRP A 53 -12.23 25.23 -4.05
N MET A 54 -11.78 24.37 -3.12
CA MET A 54 -10.39 23.94 -3.02
C MET A 54 -9.95 23.31 -4.36
N GLY A 55 -8.84 23.79 -4.87
CA GLY A 55 -8.32 23.37 -6.17
C GLY A 55 -7.06 24.17 -6.55
N PRO A 56 -6.71 24.28 -7.84
CA PRO A 56 -5.48 24.94 -8.28
C PRO A 56 -5.30 26.38 -7.80
N GLU A 57 -6.39 27.15 -7.64
CA GLU A 57 -6.33 28.54 -7.14
C GLU A 57 -5.82 28.66 -5.70
N TRP A 58 -5.89 27.58 -4.91
CA TRP A 58 -5.46 27.54 -3.53
C TRP A 58 -4.01 27.08 -3.38
N ALA A 59 -3.40 26.49 -4.42
CA ALA A 59 -2.05 25.94 -4.44
C ALA A 59 -1.70 25.18 -3.13
N PRO A 60 -2.42 24.10 -2.77
CA PRO A 60 -2.26 23.44 -1.48
C PRO A 60 -0.87 22.79 -1.37
N GLU A 61 -0.15 23.12 -0.30
CA GLU A 61 1.07 22.46 0.12
C GLU A 61 0.71 21.35 1.11
N MET A 62 0.96 20.10 0.74
CA MET A 62 0.50 18.93 1.48
C MET A 62 1.66 18.08 1.95
N ARG A 63 1.65 17.69 3.24
CA ARG A 63 2.63 16.77 3.83
C ARG A 63 2.07 16.09 5.07
N TYR A 64 2.79 15.10 5.57
CA TYR A 64 2.56 14.60 6.93
C TYR A 64 3.29 15.49 7.95
N ALA A 65 2.66 15.69 9.11
CA ALA A 65 3.23 16.45 10.22
C ALA A 65 4.12 15.55 11.08
N ASP A 66 5.35 15.99 11.37
CA ASP A 66 6.22 15.49 12.43
C ASP A 66 6.34 13.96 12.52
N SER A 67 6.63 13.26 11.43
CA SER A 67 6.76 11.79 11.41
C SER A 67 5.52 11.08 11.99
N SER A 68 4.34 11.57 11.67
CA SER A 68 3.05 11.00 12.07
C SER A 68 2.12 10.86 10.86
N MET A 69 1.05 10.06 11.01
CA MET A 69 -0.01 9.97 10.00
C MET A 69 -1.07 11.07 10.23
N VAL A 70 -0.61 12.27 10.60
CA VAL A 70 -1.40 13.49 10.66
C VAL A 70 -1.08 14.31 9.43
N THR A 71 -2.08 14.75 8.66
CA THR A 71 -1.83 15.65 7.54
C THR A 71 -1.49 17.05 8.02
N GLN A 72 -0.70 17.78 7.25
CA GLN A 72 -0.53 19.22 7.36
C GLN A 72 -0.69 19.82 5.98
N VAL A 73 -1.78 20.53 5.80
CA VAL A 73 -2.13 21.15 4.50
C VAL A 73 -2.24 22.64 4.69
N ARG A 74 -1.40 23.38 3.98
CA ARG A 74 -1.47 24.83 3.91
C ARG A 74 -1.98 25.23 2.54
N ALA A 75 -3.04 26.05 2.50
CA ALA A 75 -3.61 26.52 1.24
C ALA A 75 -3.96 28.00 1.36
N ARG A 76 -3.65 28.79 0.33
CA ARG A 76 -3.89 30.24 0.31
C ARG A 76 -4.64 30.65 -0.95
N ASN A 77 -5.70 31.42 -0.78
CA ASN A 77 -6.40 32.05 -1.88
C ASN A 77 -6.23 33.58 -1.80
N PRO A 78 -5.40 34.18 -2.70
CA PRO A 78 -5.16 35.62 -2.69
C PRO A 78 -6.40 36.44 -3.00
N ARG A 79 -7.32 35.93 -3.86
CA ARG A 79 -8.55 36.62 -4.25
C ARG A 79 -9.51 36.77 -3.08
N LEU A 80 -9.65 35.71 -2.28
CA LEU A 80 -10.47 35.73 -1.06
C LEU A 80 -9.74 36.37 0.13
N GLU A 81 -8.43 36.60 0.04
CA GLU A 81 -7.57 37.02 1.15
C GLU A 81 -7.71 36.10 2.38
N VAL A 82 -7.68 34.77 2.13
CA VAL A 82 -7.81 33.73 3.15
C VAL A 82 -6.64 32.76 3.03
N GLU A 83 -6.12 32.34 4.19
CA GLU A 83 -5.20 31.21 4.32
C GLU A 83 -5.84 30.14 5.22
N LEU A 84 -5.69 28.88 4.82
CA LEU A 84 -6.13 27.71 5.57
C LEU A 84 -4.93 26.89 6.03
N LEU A 85 -4.97 26.41 7.28
CA LEU A 85 -4.11 25.36 7.77
C LEU A 85 -4.99 24.21 8.28
N CYS A 86 -4.91 23.07 7.60
CA CYS A 86 -5.72 21.90 7.91
C CYS A 86 -4.84 20.75 8.42
N ASN A 87 -5.40 20.00 9.38
CA ASN A 87 -4.80 18.74 9.84
C ASN A 87 -5.90 17.68 9.88
N ASP A 88 -5.63 16.53 9.25
CA ASP A 88 -6.54 15.38 9.26
C ASP A 88 -5.90 14.19 9.95
N VAL A 89 -6.70 13.40 10.61
CA VAL A 89 -6.36 12.07 11.13
C VAL A 89 -7.53 11.12 10.94
N VAL A 90 -7.25 9.84 10.71
CA VAL A 90 -8.15 8.76 11.10
C VAL A 90 -7.71 8.31 12.48
N ASP A 91 -8.59 8.39 13.47
CA ASP A 91 -8.23 8.01 14.86
C ASP A 91 -7.74 6.56 14.89
N PHE A 92 -6.65 6.30 15.61
CA PHE A 92 -6.00 4.98 15.61
C PHE A 92 -6.86 3.86 16.20
N PHE A 93 -7.94 4.20 16.91
CA PHE A 93 -8.83 3.25 17.56
C PHE A 93 -10.27 3.33 17.01
N GLU A 94 -10.84 4.53 16.91
CA GLU A 94 -12.20 4.75 16.40
C GLU A 94 -12.19 4.91 14.88
N ASN A 95 -13.24 4.41 14.22
CA ASN A 95 -13.41 4.59 12.78
C ASN A 95 -13.95 5.99 12.47
N VAL A 96 -13.14 7.01 12.72
CA VAL A 96 -13.51 8.42 12.51
C VAL A 96 -12.37 9.22 11.90
N LEU A 97 -12.69 9.91 10.81
CA LEU A 97 -11.86 10.98 10.25
C LEU A 97 -12.13 12.24 11.05
N ILE A 98 -11.09 12.91 11.55
CA ILE A 98 -11.16 14.20 12.22
C ILE A 98 -10.32 15.19 11.45
N ARG A 99 -10.90 16.36 11.15
CA ARG A 99 -10.25 17.49 10.49
C ARG A 99 -10.29 18.72 11.39
N ARG A 100 -9.12 19.28 11.70
CA ARG A 100 -8.99 20.63 12.23
C ARG A 100 -8.82 21.60 11.08
N VAL A 101 -9.55 22.70 11.09
CA VAL A 101 -9.41 23.79 10.11
C VAL A 101 -9.13 25.09 10.85
N GLN A 102 -7.99 25.68 10.57
CA GLN A 102 -7.63 27.03 10.99
C GLN A 102 -7.77 27.95 9.79
N VAL A 103 -8.59 29.00 9.94
CA VAL A 103 -8.92 29.96 8.89
C VAL A 103 -8.33 31.31 9.27
N THR A 104 -7.34 31.77 8.54
CA THR A 104 -6.72 33.10 8.75
C THR A 104 -7.32 34.12 7.80
N ASN A 105 -7.87 35.19 8.36
CA ASN A 105 -8.34 36.36 7.62
C ASN A 105 -7.14 37.26 7.30
N LEU A 106 -6.77 37.35 6.03
CA LEU A 106 -5.63 38.17 5.58
C LEU A 106 -5.99 39.63 5.26
N SER A 107 -7.27 40.05 5.48
CA SER A 107 -7.69 41.44 5.26
C SER A 107 -7.57 42.29 6.54
N ASP A 108 -7.68 43.61 6.38
CA ASP A 108 -7.59 44.60 7.46
C ASP A 108 -8.92 44.87 8.17
N ARG A 109 -9.98 44.09 7.88
CA ARG A 109 -11.29 44.22 8.49
C ARG A 109 -11.82 42.86 8.97
N PRO A 110 -12.65 42.85 10.04
CA PRO A 110 -13.34 41.61 10.43
C PRO A 110 -14.27 41.16 9.32
N ARG A 111 -14.36 39.85 9.07
CA ARG A 111 -15.21 39.27 8.05
C ARG A 111 -15.87 37.97 8.55
N GLU A 112 -17.08 37.76 8.09
CA GLU A 112 -17.65 36.43 8.12
C GLU A 112 -17.00 35.58 7.02
N ILE A 113 -16.50 34.41 7.42
CA ILE A 113 -15.93 33.41 6.50
C ILE A 113 -16.74 32.14 6.69
N ARG A 114 -17.33 31.64 5.60
CA ARG A 114 -18.08 30.38 5.59
C ARG A 114 -17.27 29.31 4.91
N CYS A 115 -17.22 28.12 5.51
CA CYS A 115 -16.56 26.94 4.98
C CYS A 115 -17.61 25.88 4.68
N PHE A 116 -17.53 25.26 3.50
CA PHE A 116 -18.47 24.26 3.03
C PHE A 116 -17.79 22.95 2.73
N PHE A 117 -18.38 21.84 3.21
CA PHE A 117 -17.93 20.47 2.94
C PHE A 117 -19.04 19.73 2.20
N ASN A 118 -18.76 19.36 0.96
CA ASN A 118 -19.67 18.55 0.15
C ASN A 118 -19.24 17.08 0.20
N HIS A 119 -20.20 16.20 0.40
CA HIS A 119 -20.04 14.77 0.57
C HIS A 119 -20.67 14.04 -0.62
N ASP A 120 -19.85 13.64 -1.56
CA ASP A 120 -20.24 12.99 -2.81
C ASP A 120 -20.06 11.47 -2.67
N PHE A 121 -20.90 10.83 -1.83
CA PHE A 121 -20.84 9.40 -1.60
C PHE A 121 -21.33 8.58 -2.80
N HIS A 122 -20.69 7.44 -2.98
CA HIS A 122 -21.04 6.30 -3.82
C HIS A 122 -20.91 5.03 -2.96
N ILE A 123 -21.81 4.87 -2.00
CA ILE A 123 -21.68 3.81 -0.98
C ILE A 123 -21.66 2.44 -1.66
N ARG A 124 -20.63 1.62 -1.30
CA ARG A 124 -20.31 0.34 -1.95
C ARG A 124 -19.97 0.48 -3.46
N GLY A 125 -19.41 1.64 -3.86
CA GLY A 125 -18.92 1.89 -5.20
C GLY A 125 -19.97 2.26 -6.24
N ASN A 126 -21.22 2.54 -5.83
CA ASN A 126 -22.27 3.07 -6.71
C ASN A 126 -23.28 3.94 -5.95
N GLU A 127 -24.01 4.79 -6.67
CA GLU A 127 -24.96 5.76 -6.14
C GLU A 127 -26.41 5.23 -6.02
N VAL A 128 -26.67 3.99 -6.40
CA VAL A 128 -28.04 3.46 -6.42
C VAL A 128 -28.53 3.14 -5.02
N GLY A 129 -29.58 3.83 -4.57
CA GLY A 129 -30.24 3.57 -3.29
C GLY A 129 -29.57 4.20 -2.08
N ASP A 130 -28.61 5.12 -2.26
CA ASP A 130 -28.01 5.87 -1.18
C ASP A 130 -29.06 6.79 -0.52
N THR A 131 -28.90 7.06 0.75
CA THR A 131 -29.76 8.00 1.50
C THR A 131 -28.89 8.98 2.27
N ALA A 132 -29.23 10.27 2.17
CA ALA A 132 -28.65 11.34 2.97
C ALA A 132 -29.75 11.99 3.81
N PHE A 133 -29.52 12.20 5.10
CA PHE A 133 -30.48 12.90 5.95
C PHE A 133 -29.81 13.62 7.13
N TYR A 134 -30.50 14.65 7.63
CA TYR A 134 -30.15 15.31 8.88
C TYR A 134 -30.89 14.63 10.04
N SER A 135 -30.14 14.22 11.08
CA SER A 135 -30.68 13.67 12.32
C SER A 135 -30.71 14.75 13.40
N PRO A 136 -31.92 15.21 13.86
CA PRO A 136 -32.02 16.12 14.99
C PRO A 136 -31.49 15.54 16.30
N GLU A 137 -31.57 14.21 16.48
CA GLU A 137 -31.09 13.51 17.68
C GLU A 137 -29.56 13.51 17.77
N ALA A 138 -28.87 13.29 16.66
CA ALA A 138 -27.44 13.34 16.58
C ALA A 138 -26.89 14.75 16.34
N GLU A 139 -27.74 15.72 15.97
CA GLU A 139 -27.37 17.05 15.47
C GLU A 139 -26.34 16.97 14.33
N ALA A 140 -26.52 15.99 13.41
CA ALA A 140 -25.54 15.57 12.44
C ALA A 140 -26.18 15.19 11.11
N LEU A 141 -25.38 15.23 10.03
CA LEU A 141 -25.74 14.63 8.75
C LEU A 141 -25.36 13.15 8.73
N LEU A 142 -26.18 12.33 8.10
CA LEU A 142 -25.90 10.92 7.87
C LEU A 142 -26.06 10.57 6.40
N HIS A 143 -25.12 9.77 5.92
CA HIS A 143 -25.26 9.02 4.67
C HIS A 143 -25.29 7.53 4.99
N TYR A 144 -26.19 6.79 4.38
CA TYR A 144 -26.21 5.33 4.57
C TYR A 144 -26.75 4.56 3.35
N LYS A 145 -26.35 3.32 3.29
CA LYS A 145 -26.88 2.28 2.42
C LYS A 145 -26.69 0.94 3.10
N GLU A 146 -27.78 0.18 3.29
CA GLU A 146 -27.73 -1.13 3.95
C GLU A 146 -27.04 -1.06 5.33
N ASP A 147 -25.88 -1.72 5.47
CA ASP A 147 -25.07 -1.78 6.70
C ASP A 147 -23.83 -0.88 6.63
N ARG A 148 -23.87 0.21 5.88
CA ARG A 148 -22.81 1.23 5.82
C ARG A 148 -23.38 2.60 6.17
N TYR A 149 -22.85 3.20 7.22
CA TYR A 149 -23.30 4.48 7.78
C TYR A 149 -22.12 5.42 7.92
N PHE A 150 -22.30 6.66 7.48
CA PHE A 150 -21.35 7.75 7.63
C PHE A 150 -22.05 8.91 8.34
N LEU A 151 -21.63 9.20 9.58
CA LEU A 151 -22.17 10.30 10.36
C LEU A 151 -21.18 11.46 10.33
N ILE A 152 -21.66 12.63 9.93
CA ILE A 152 -20.87 13.83 9.71
C ILE A 152 -21.31 14.92 10.69
N ASN A 153 -20.35 15.51 11.41
CA ASN A 153 -20.63 16.54 12.40
C ASN A 153 -19.49 17.57 12.47
N CYS A 154 -19.69 18.64 13.24
CA CYS A 154 -18.69 19.69 13.43
C CYS A 154 -18.77 20.29 14.83
N LYS A 155 -17.69 21.03 15.21
CA LYS A 155 -17.60 21.83 16.42
C LYS A 155 -17.07 23.21 16.07
N VAL A 156 -17.86 24.24 16.34
CA VAL A 156 -17.56 25.64 16.00
C VAL A 156 -17.74 26.50 17.22
N ASN A 157 -16.73 27.30 17.61
CA ASN A 157 -16.79 28.18 18.79
C ASN A 157 -17.26 27.45 20.06
N GLY A 158 -16.86 26.21 20.26
CA GLY A 158 -17.23 25.37 21.40
C GLY A 158 -18.58 24.65 21.28
N THR A 159 -19.41 25.00 20.30
CA THR A 159 -20.72 24.37 20.05
C THR A 159 -20.56 23.21 19.08
N VAL A 160 -21.12 22.06 19.45
CA VAL A 160 -21.18 20.87 18.59
C VAL A 160 -22.54 20.80 17.92
N GLY A 161 -22.58 20.41 16.66
CA GLY A 161 -23.77 20.19 15.88
C GLY A 161 -23.76 20.90 14.54
N VAL A 162 -24.42 20.31 13.56
CA VAL A 162 -24.56 20.84 12.20
C VAL A 162 -25.74 21.82 12.20
N GLN A 163 -25.47 23.09 11.90
CA GLN A 163 -26.49 24.15 11.87
C GLN A 163 -26.91 24.53 10.45
N HIS A 164 -25.98 24.43 9.48
CA HIS A 164 -26.23 24.75 8.08
C HIS A 164 -25.99 23.53 7.23
N TYR A 165 -26.99 23.08 6.49
CA TYR A 165 -26.88 21.87 5.66
C TYR A 165 -27.88 21.89 4.49
N ALA A 166 -27.60 21.03 3.51
CA ALA A 166 -28.54 20.60 2.50
C ALA A 166 -28.26 19.14 2.12
N CYS A 167 -29.32 18.32 2.01
CA CYS A 167 -29.29 17.02 1.36
C CYS A 167 -29.99 17.16 0.01
N GLY A 168 -29.42 16.57 -1.06
CA GLY A 168 -29.98 16.73 -2.40
C GLY A 168 -29.68 15.55 -3.32
N THR A 169 -30.29 15.59 -4.49
CA THR A 169 -30.00 14.63 -5.57
C THR A 169 -28.92 15.18 -6.49
N LYS A 170 -28.09 14.29 -7.01
CA LYS A 170 -27.03 14.56 -8.00
C LYS A 170 -27.16 13.62 -9.19
N GLU A 171 -26.66 14.07 -10.36
CA GLU A 171 -26.53 13.25 -11.58
C GLU A 171 -27.84 12.64 -12.11
N VAL A 172 -28.98 13.10 -11.63
CA VAL A 172 -30.31 12.64 -12.03
C VAL A 172 -31.14 13.81 -12.58
N ARG A 173 -31.67 13.68 -13.79
CA ARG A 173 -32.53 14.68 -14.43
C ARG A 173 -31.95 16.09 -14.49
N GLY A 174 -30.63 16.20 -14.60
CA GLY A 174 -29.91 17.48 -14.66
C GLY A 174 -29.60 18.10 -13.30
N ALA A 175 -29.88 17.42 -12.19
CA ALA A 175 -29.44 17.87 -10.88
C ALA A 175 -27.91 17.71 -10.76
N GLU A 176 -27.23 18.77 -10.35
CA GLU A 176 -25.76 18.78 -10.20
C GLU A 176 -25.32 18.41 -8.78
N GLY A 177 -26.18 18.55 -7.78
CA GLY A 177 -25.90 18.29 -6.37
C GLY A 177 -25.91 19.55 -5.50
N THR A 178 -25.85 19.35 -4.17
CA THR A 178 -25.90 20.41 -3.17
C THR A 178 -24.63 21.27 -3.11
N TRP A 179 -23.57 20.86 -3.78
CA TRP A 179 -22.36 21.67 -3.91
C TRP A 179 -22.63 22.99 -4.68
N ARG A 180 -23.62 23.00 -5.60
CA ARG A 180 -24.07 24.21 -6.28
C ARG A 180 -24.81 25.17 -5.35
N ASP A 181 -25.59 24.61 -4.42
CA ASP A 181 -26.32 25.39 -3.41
C ASP A 181 -25.36 26.21 -2.52
N ALA A 182 -24.15 25.67 -2.23
CA ALA A 182 -23.14 26.34 -1.43
C ALA A 182 -22.48 27.56 -2.11
N GLU A 183 -22.56 27.70 -3.44
CA GLU A 183 -21.80 28.73 -4.18
C GLU A 183 -22.32 30.16 -3.95
N ASP A 184 -23.58 30.32 -3.54
CA ASP A 184 -24.13 31.63 -3.11
C ASP A 184 -23.93 31.92 -1.61
N GLY A 185 -23.30 30.97 -0.88
CA GLY A 185 -23.01 31.09 0.55
C GLY A 185 -24.12 30.63 1.46
N VAL A 186 -25.27 30.14 0.97
CA VAL A 186 -26.42 29.70 1.74
C VAL A 186 -26.79 28.27 1.35
N LEU A 187 -27.22 27.47 2.33
CA LEU A 187 -27.71 26.12 2.08
C LEU A 187 -29.24 26.06 2.33
N GLY A 188 -29.93 25.39 1.42
CA GLY A 188 -31.41 25.36 1.39
C GLY A 188 -32.08 24.60 2.54
N GLY A 189 -31.34 23.88 3.40
CA GLY A 189 -31.85 23.22 4.59
C GLY A 189 -32.74 22.01 4.33
N ASN A 190 -32.70 21.43 3.10
CA ASN A 190 -33.45 20.21 2.83
C ASN A 190 -32.92 19.05 3.69
N PRO A 191 -33.75 18.41 4.52
CA PRO A 191 -33.26 17.46 5.53
C PRO A 191 -33.09 16.04 5.03
N VAL A 192 -33.55 15.67 3.83
CA VAL A 192 -33.49 14.28 3.37
C VAL A 192 -33.49 14.17 1.83
N ALA A 193 -32.70 13.26 1.32
CA ALA A 193 -32.73 12.85 -0.08
C ALA A 193 -32.43 11.35 -0.20
N GLN A 194 -32.93 10.69 -1.26
CA GLN A 194 -32.74 9.28 -1.53
C GLN A 194 -32.49 9.05 -3.02
N GLY A 195 -31.64 8.04 -3.33
CA GLY A 195 -31.24 7.66 -4.68
C GLY A 195 -29.77 8.03 -4.93
N SER A 196 -29.48 8.70 -6.03
CA SER A 196 -28.16 9.32 -6.24
C SER A 196 -28.14 10.65 -5.46
N VAL A 197 -27.42 10.69 -4.34
CA VAL A 197 -27.51 11.81 -3.38
C VAL A 197 -26.15 12.33 -2.97
N ASP A 198 -26.11 13.61 -2.63
CA ASP A 198 -25.02 14.25 -1.92
C ASP A 198 -25.56 15.05 -0.71
N SER A 199 -24.65 15.56 0.10
CA SER A 199 -24.99 16.57 1.09
C SER A 199 -23.88 17.61 1.20
N THR A 200 -24.26 18.81 1.63
CA THR A 200 -23.29 19.86 1.98
C THR A 200 -23.54 20.35 3.40
N LEU A 201 -22.44 20.47 4.16
CA LEU A 201 -22.38 21.07 5.50
C LEU A 201 -21.71 22.42 5.42
N GLY A 202 -22.29 23.44 6.08
CA GLY A 202 -21.73 24.78 6.17
C GLY A 202 -21.31 25.13 7.61
N VAL A 203 -20.17 25.79 7.74
CA VAL A 203 -19.62 26.36 9.00
C VAL A 203 -19.43 27.84 8.80
N SER A 204 -19.91 28.70 9.73
CA SER A 204 -19.68 30.14 9.69
C SER A 204 -18.83 30.61 10.86
N LEU A 205 -17.83 31.45 10.56
CA LEU A 205 -16.90 32.06 11.52
C LEU A 205 -16.81 33.57 11.31
N MET A 206 -16.98 34.34 12.38
CA MET A 206 -16.60 35.77 12.39
C MET A 206 -15.12 35.87 12.77
N VAL A 207 -14.25 36.17 11.78
CA VAL A 207 -12.80 36.22 11.98
C VAL A 207 -12.31 37.68 11.98
N PRO A 208 -11.71 38.17 13.09
CA PRO A 208 -11.21 39.54 13.16
C PRO A 208 -10.11 39.80 12.10
N ALA A 209 -9.84 41.07 11.85
CA ALA A 209 -8.77 41.50 10.93
C ALA A 209 -7.43 40.89 11.32
N ARG A 210 -6.73 40.27 10.36
CA ARG A 210 -5.40 39.67 10.56
C ARG A 210 -5.33 38.58 11.62
N GLN A 211 -6.46 38.01 12.03
CA GLN A 211 -6.53 36.95 13.03
C GLN A 211 -7.00 35.63 12.42
N MET A 212 -6.98 34.60 13.25
CA MET A 212 -7.34 33.23 12.90
C MET A 212 -8.58 32.78 13.70
N GLY A 213 -9.50 32.09 13.03
CA GLY A 213 -10.55 31.29 13.61
C GLY A 213 -10.26 29.80 13.46
N GLU A 214 -10.86 28.97 14.30
CA GLU A 214 -10.66 27.51 14.26
C GLU A 214 -11.99 26.79 14.44
N PHE A 215 -12.13 25.65 13.73
CA PHE A 215 -13.23 24.71 13.94
C PHE A 215 -12.76 23.27 13.63
N TYR A 216 -13.59 22.33 14.05
CA TYR A 216 -13.39 20.91 13.81
C TYR A 216 -14.55 20.32 13.04
N TYR A 217 -14.23 19.41 12.15
CA TYR A 217 -15.12 18.58 11.36
C TYR A 217 -14.76 17.12 11.59
N TRP A 218 -15.73 16.21 11.62
CA TRP A 218 -15.46 14.78 11.63
C TRP A 218 -16.49 13.99 10.85
N MET A 219 -16.07 12.79 10.43
CA MET A 219 -16.88 11.80 9.73
C MET A 219 -16.61 10.43 10.34
N ALA A 220 -17.60 9.88 11.05
CA ALA A 220 -17.58 8.53 11.59
C ALA A 220 -18.07 7.52 10.55
N ALA A 221 -17.39 6.39 10.42
CA ALA A 221 -17.79 5.26 9.57
C ALA A 221 -18.23 4.07 10.45
N ALA A 222 -19.38 3.49 10.16
CA ALA A 222 -20.02 2.47 11.01
C ALA A 222 -20.82 1.45 10.21
N ARG A 223 -21.19 0.34 10.85
CA ARG A 223 -22.03 -0.72 10.26
C ARG A 223 -23.52 -0.54 10.50
N ASP A 224 -23.86 0.30 11.46
CA ASP A 224 -25.25 0.67 11.75
C ASP A 224 -25.33 2.06 12.39
N PHE A 225 -26.53 2.58 12.53
CA PHE A 225 -26.79 3.90 13.12
C PHE A 225 -26.30 4.00 14.57
N ARG A 226 -26.48 2.94 15.37
CA ARG A 226 -26.10 2.92 16.78
C ARG A 226 -24.58 3.04 16.95
N GLU A 227 -23.81 2.29 16.16
CA GLU A 227 -22.34 2.38 16.15
C GLU A 227 -21.90 3.79 15.73
N ALA A 228 -22.49 4.37 14.66
CA ALA A 228 -22.19 5.72 14.22
C ALA A 228 -22.47 6.76 15.32
N PHE A 229 -23.59 6.63 16.01
CA PHE A 229 -23.97 7.49 17.13
C PHE A 229 -22.99 7.36 18.31
N ILE A 230 -22.60 6.14 18.68
CA ILE A 230 -21.61 5.89 19.75
C ILE A 230 -20.28 6.56 19.42
N ILE A 231 -19.76 6.41 18.18
CA ILE A 231 -18.52 7.05 17.76
C ILE A 231 -18.65 8.58 17.83
N ASN A 232 -19.78 9.14 17.39
CA ASN A 232 -20.05 10.57 17.51
C ASN A 232 -20.03 11.04 18.98
N GLN A 233 -20.62 10.28 19.91
CA GLN A 233 -20.54 10.59 21.33
C GLN A 233 -19.10 10.53 21.88
N VAL A 234 -18.32 9.53 21.47
CA VAL A 234 -16.89 9.46 21.83
C VAL A 234 -16.13 10.71 21.38
N VAL A 235 -16.42 11.23 20.17
CA VAL A 235 -15.81 12.48 19.70
C VAL A 235 -16.27 13.69 20.53
N ARG A 236 -17.56 13.75 20.88
CA ARG A 236 -18.12 14.83 21.74
C ARG A 236 -17.50 14.79 23.16
N ASP A 237 -17.42 13.62 23.77
CA ASP A 237 -16.98 13.46 25.16
C ASP A 237 -15.46 13.67 25.33
N LYS A 238 -14.65 13.13 24.41
CA LYS A 238 -13.18 13.27 24.45
C LYS A 238 -12.66 14.55 23.83
N SER A 239 -13.45 15.22 23.04
CA SER A 239 -13.18 16.31 22.11
C SER A 239 -12.37 15.93 20.86
N PRO A 240 -12.65 16.54 19.71
CA PRO A 240 -11.87 16.28 18.47
C PRO A 240 -10.40 16.72 18.60
N GLU A 241 -10.09 17.73 19.41
CA GLU A 241 -8.75 18.20 19.72
C GLU A 241 -7.90 17.09 20.37
N GLU A 242 -8.49 16.43 21.39
CA GLU A 242 -7.81 15.35 22.09
C GLU A 242 -7.61 14.12 21.20
N LEU A 243 -8.61 13.75 20.40
CA LEU A 243 -8.50 12.63 19.48
C LEU A 243 -7.41 12.87 18.42
N LEU A 244 -7.31 14.08 17.87
CA LEU A 244 -6.25 14.46 16.94
C LEU A 244 -4.87 14.39 17.61
N ARG A 245 -4.74 14.93 18.82
CA ARG A 245 -3.49 14.94 19.60
C ARG A 245 -3.04 13.51 19.94
N ARG A 246 -3.94 12.68 20.47
CA ARG A 246 -3.61 11.28 20.86
C ARG A 246 -3.19 10.44 19.66
N THR A 247 -3.85 10.62 18.52
CA THR A 247 -3.54 9.89 17.28
C THR A 247 -2.17 10.31 16.74
N GLY A 248 -1.85 11.61 16.76
CA GLY A 248 -0.52 12.09 16.40
C GLY A 248 0.58 11.48 17.29
N ASN A 249 0.36 11.43 18.61
CA ASN A 249 1.28 10.82 19.56
C ASN A 249 1.44 9.29 19.31
N TYR A 250 0.35 8.60 19.04
CA TYR A 250 0.39 7.17 18.70
C TYR A 250 1.31 6.90 17.51
N TRP A 251 1.17 7.65 16.42
CA TRP A 251 1.98 7.46 15.21
C TRP A 251 3.45 7.83 15.42
N LYS A 252 3.74 8.88 16.18
CA LYS A 252 5.13 9.24 16.57
C LYS A 252 5.80 8.10 17.34
N LEU A 253 5.08 7.50 18.29
CA LEU A 253 5.58 6.33 19.03
C LEU A 253 5.73 5.10 18.12
N TRP A 254 4.79 4.91 17.21
CA TRP A 254 4.81 3.77 16.30
C TRP A 254 6.04 3.78 15.40
N VAL A 255 6.36 4.89 14.72
CA VAL A 255 7.52 4.98 13.82
C VAL A 255 8.85 5.01 14.55
N SER A 256 8.86 5.35 15.84
CA SER A 256 10.10 5.49 16.63
C SER A 256 10.57 4.18 17.28
N LYS A 257 9.92 3.04 17.02
CA LYS A 257 10.24 1.75 17.65
C LYS A 257 11.68 1.29 17.38
N ASP A 258 12.16 1.50 16.18
CA ASP A 258 13.54 1.18 15.81
C ASP A 258 14.41 2.43 15.71
N ARG A 259 14.98 2.83 16.84
CA ARG A 259 15.98 3.92 16.90
C ARG A 259 17.41 3.46 16.64
N ARG A 260 17.69 2.16 16.68
CA ARG A 260 19.07 1.64 16.69
C ARG A 260 19.72 1.67 15.31
N GLY A 261 18.95 1.57 14.24
CA GLY A 261 19.45 1.53 12.86
C GLY A 261 19.65 2.90 12.20
N ASN A 262 19.14 3.99 12.79
CA ASN A 262 19.02 5.28 12.10
C ASN A 262 19.99 6.35 12.63
N ALA A 263 20.82 6.05 13.64
CA ALA A 263 21.64 7.05 14.33
C ALA A 263 22.69 7.74 13.42
N ASP A 264 23.15 7.03 12.39
CA ASP A 264 24.21 7.51 11.49
C ASP A 264 23.67 7.98 10.13
N LEU A 265 22.35 8.00 9.94
CA LEU A 265 21.73 8.41 8.67
C LEU A 265 21.45 9.92 8.65
N PRO A 266 21.54 10.59 7.47
CA PRO A 266 21.13 11.98 7.33
C PRO A 266 19.66 12.17 7.75
N PRO A 267 19.30 13.30 8.41
CA PRO A 267 17.93 13.54 8.91
C PRO A 267 16.84 13.38 7.84
N LEU A 268 17.09 13.84 6.62
CA LEU A 268 16.15 13.68 5.50
C LEU A 268 15.89 12.21 5.16
N VAL A 269 16.92 11.35 5.22
CA VAL A 269 16.76 9.91 4.97
C VAL A 269 15.90 9.26 6.05
N VAL A 270 16.15 9.62 7.32
CA VAL A 270 15.33 9.15 8.46
C VAL A 270 13.88 9.59 8.31
N GLU A 271 13.63 10.85 7.94
CA GLU A 271 12.29 11.37 7.70
C GLU A 271 11.58 10.58 6.60
N ARG A 272 12.23 10.37 5.45
CA ARG A 272 11.67 9.61 4.32
C ARG A 272 11.41 8.14 4.67
N TYR A 273 12.32 7.52 5.41
CA TYR A 273 12.14 6.17 5.93
C TYR A 273 10.90 6.07 6.83
N GLN A 274 10.73 6.99 7.77
CA GLN A 274 9.56 7.03 8.65
C GLN A 274 8.26 7.28 7.88
N GLN A 275 8.26 8.18 6.90
CA GLN A 275 7.12 8.41 6.02
C GLN A 275 6.76 7.15 5.22
N SER A 276 7.75 6.43 4.70
CA SER A 276 7.53 5.17 3.97
C SER A 276 6.86 4.12 4.84
N LEU A 277 7.28 3.97 6.10
CA LEU A 277 6.64 3.05 7.06
C LEU A 277 5.17 3.41 7.31
N LEU A 278 4.84 4.70 7.44
CA LEU A 278 3.45 5.17 7.61
C LEU A 278 2.60 4.90 6.36
N ILE A 279 3.16 5.15 5.17
CA ILE A 279 2.48 4.87 3.89
C ILE A 279 2.22 3.36 3.77
N ILE A 280 3.22 2.52 4.04
CA ILE A 280 3.04 1.06 4.06
C ILE A 280 1.95 0.67 5.05
N HIS A 281 1.96 1.23 6.27
CA HIS A 281 0.94 0.92 7.27
C HIS A 281 -0.46 1.30 6.81
N SER A 282 -0.63 2.38 6.05
CA SER A 282 -1.94 2.78 5.51
C SER A 282 -2.54 1.76 4.55
N GLN A 283 -1.72 0.87 3.98
CA GLN A 283 -2.14 -0.20 3.06
C GLN A 283 -2.36 -1.55 3.75
N ILE A 284 -2.29 -1.59 5.10
CA ILE A 284 -2.46 -2.83 5.87
C ILE A 284 -3.85 -2.85 6.48
N ASP A 285 -4.63 -3.86 6.10
CA ASP A 285 -5.94 -4.13 6.71
C ASP A 285 -5.80 -4.65 8.15
N HIS A 286 -6.78 -4.34 9.00
CA HIS A 286 -6.78 -4.78 10.40
C HIS A 286 -6.79 -6.30 10.57
N ASP A 287 -7.34 -7.05 9.59
CA ASP A 287 -7.34 -8.52 9.57
C ASP A 287 -6.04 -9.12 9.02
N GLY A 288 -5.08 -8.26 8.65
CA GLY A 288 -3.72 -8.64 8.31
C GLY A 288 -3.41 -8.73 6.82
N ALA A 289 -4.37 -8.47 5.93
CA ALA A 289 -4.06 -8.34 4.51
C ALA A 289 -3.14 -7.13 4.27
N ILE A 290 -2.07 -7.32 3.53
CA ILE A 290 -1.16 -6.26 3.08
C ILE A 290 -1.43 -6.06 1.60
N LEU A 291 -1.98 -4.91 1.23
CA LEU A 291 -2.42 -4.64 -0.13
C LEU A 291 -1.31 -4.05 -0.98
N ALA A 292 -1.31 -4.37 -2.27
CA ALA A 292 -0.33 -3.85 -3.20
C ALA A 292 -0.49 -2.34 -3.42
N ALA A 293 -1.72 -1.85 -3.62
CA ALA A 293 -2.03 -0.42 -3.70
C ALA A 293 -3.54 -0.18 -3.57
N ASN A 294 -3.92 1.04 -3.16
CA ASN A 294 -5.30 1.51 -3.13
C ASN A 294 -5.39 2.83 -3.91
N ASP A 295 -5.58 2.74 -5.22
CA ASP A 295 -5.70 3.90 -6.12
C ASP A 295 -6.84 3.65 -7.11
N THR A 296 -7.87 4.50 -7.09
CA THR A 296 -9.02 4.39 -7.98
C THR A 296 -8.75 4.90 -9.39
N ASP A 297 -7.67 5.62 -9.64
CA ASP A 297 -7.34 6.07 -11.00
C ASP A 297 -7.12 4.87 -11.93
N ILE A 298 -6.54 3.77 -11.42
CA ILE A 298 -6.38 2.53 -12.18
C ILE A 298 -7.73 1.95 -12.56
N SER A 299 -8.71 1.93 -11.65
CA SER A 299 -10.05 1.43 -11.95
C SER A 299 -10.76 2.26 -13.02
N THR A 300 -10.55 3.56 -13.03
CA THR A 300 -11.11 4.48 -14.02
C THR A 300 -10.42 4.33 -15.38
N PHE A 301 -9.09 4.26 -15.39
CA PHE A 301 -8.27 4.22 -16.61
C PHE A 301 -8.23 2.83 -17.25
N ALA A 302 -7.91 1.79 -16.48
CA ALA A 302 -7.71 0.42 -16.96
C ALA A 302 -8.87 -0.54 -16.67
N ARG A 303 -9.89 -0.12 -15.91
CA ARG A 303 -10.98 -0.96 -15.41
C ARG A 303 -10.48 -2.15 -14.61
N ASP A 304 -9.37 -1.95 -13.87
CA ASP A 304 -8.71 -2.90 -13.01
C ASP A 304 -8.42 -2.28 -11.63
N THR A 305 -7.86 -3.05 -10.69
CA THR A 305 -7.47 -2.55 -9.38
C THR A 305 -6.27 -3.34 -8.86
N TYR A 306 -5.44 -2.66 -8.04
CA TYR A 306 -4.39 -3.29 -7.24
C TYR A 306 -4.78 -3.42 -5.76
N SER A 307 -6.02 -3.13 -5.39
CA SER A 307 -6.56 -3.28 -4.03
C SER A 307 -6.76 -4.75 -3.64
N TYR A 308 -5.75 -5.56 -3.87
CA TYR A 308 -5.69 -6.97 -3.52
C TYR A 308 -4.44 -7.28 -2.69
N MET A 309 -4.51 -8.34 -1.92
CA MET A 309 -3.37 -8.93 -1.23
C MET A 309 -2.77 -10.06 -2.09
N TRP A 310 -1.54 -9.87 -2.54
CA TRP A 310 -0.69 -10.92 -3.09
C TRP A 310 0.19 -11.46 -1.97
N PRO A 311 0.19 -12.78 -1.67
CA PRO A 311 1.02 -13.35 -0.62
C PRO A 311 2.52 -13.06 -0.76
N ARG A 312 3.04 -13.01 -1.98
CA ARG A 312 4.41 -12.58 -2.29
C ARG A 312 4.69 -11.16 -1.80
N ASP A 313 3.84 -10.20 -2.21
CA ASP A 313 3.98 -8.80 -1.83
C ASP A 313 3.87 -8.63 -0.32
N GLY A 314 2.88 -9.28 0.29
CA GLY A 314 2.69 -9.28 1.74
C GLY A 314 3.88 -9.87 2.50
N ALA A 315 4.50 -10.93 1.99
CA ALA A 315 5.68 -11.55 2.59
C ALA A 315 6.90 -10.61 2.54
N LEU A 316 7.14 -9.95 1.40
CA LEU A 316 8.24 -8.99 1.23
C LEU A 316 8.05 -7.75 2.12
N VAL A 317 6.84 -7.19 2.16
CA VAL A 317 6.51 -6.06 3.05
C VAL A 317 6.62 -6.47 4.52
N SER A 318 6.15 -7.67 4.89
CA SER A 318 6.32 -8.21 6.25
C SER A 318 7.78 -8.30 6.64
N ASN A 319 8.65 -8.78 5.74
CA ASN A 319 10.09 -8.82 5.98
C ASN A 319 10.68 -7.43 6.23
N ALA A 320 10.32 -6.42 5.40
CA ALA A 320 10.75 -5.04 5.60
C ALA A 320 10.28 -4.48 6.95
N LEU A 321 9.04 -4.73 7.35
CA LEU A 321 8.49 -4.29 8.64
C LEU A 321 9.17 -4.99 9.83
N MET A 322 9.52 -6.27 9.71
CA MET A 322 10.27 -7.00 10.73
C MET A 322 11.64 -6.36 10.98
N HIS A 323 12.37 -6.04 9.91
CA HIS A 323 13.67 -5.33 10.00
C HIS A 323 13.53 -3.90 10.55
N ALA A 324 12.38 -3.27 10.36
CA ALA A 324 12.03 -1.98 10.96
C ALA A 324 11.53 -2.09 12.42
N GLY A 325 11.59 -3.29 13.05
CA GLY A 325 11.20 -3.50 14.44
C GLY A 325 9.69 -3.67 14.67
N HIS A 326 8.89 -3.83 13.62
CA HIS A 326 7.43 -3.95 13.69
C HIS A 326 6.99 -5.42 13.56
N ALA A 327 6.85 -6.15 14.67
CA ALA A 327 6.43 -7.55 14.67
C ALA A 327 4.91 -7.75 14.44
N GLY A 328 4.07 -6.83 14.94
CA GLY A 328 2.62 -7.05 15.01
C GLY A 328 1.90 -7.07 13.65
N ALA A 329 2.37 -6.32 12.65
CA ALA A 329 1.79 -6.38 11.30
C ALA A 329 2.14 -7.71 10.60
N PRO A 330 3.40 -8.18 10.58
CA PRO A 330 3.76 -9.53 10.13
C PRO A 330 2.98 -10.66 10.82
N GLU A 331 2.78 -10.59 12.14
CA GLU A 331 1.98 -11.59 12.87
C GLU A 331 0.53 -11.66 12.33
N ARG A 332 -0.11 -10.51 12.10
CA ARG A 332 -1.46 -10.47 11.51
C ARG A 332 -1.47 -10.97 10.07
N PHE A 333 -0.45 -10.64 9.27
CA PHE A 333 -0.31 -11.14 7.90
C PHE A 333 -0.19 -12.67 7.87
N LEU A 334 0.63 -13.26 8.73
CA LEU A 334 0.75 -14.71 8.84
C LEU A 334 -0.57 -15.36 9.30
N ALA A 335 -1.29 -14.72 10.24
CA ALA A 335 -2.62 -15.16 10.64
C ALA A 335 -3.63 -15.10 9.47
N PHE A 336 -3.58 -14.04 8.66
CA PHE A 336 -4.38 -13.94 7.42
C PHE A 336 -4.05 -15.09 6.46
N CYS A 337 -2.78 -15.31 6.13
CA CYS A 337 -2.37 -16.41 5.25
C CYS A 337 -2.79 -17.78 5.77
N SER A 338 -2.74 -17.98 7.11
CA SER A 338 -3.20 -19.22 7.75
C SER A 338 -4.70 -19.49 7.58
N ARG A 339 -5.52 -18.43 7.49
CA ARG A 339 -6.97 -18.57 7.22
C ARG A 339 -7.28 -18.91 5.78
N VAL A 340 -6.46 -18.42 4.82
CA VAL A 340 -6.78 -18.51 3.39
C VAL A 340 -5.99 -19.60 2.65
N VAL A 341 -4.98 -20.21 3.27
CA VAL A 341 -4.23 -21.33 2.68
C VAL A 341 -5.17 -22.49 2.37
N SER A 342 -5.02 -23.08 1.18
CA SER A 342 -5.86 -24.20 0.75
C SER A 342 -5.64 -25.46 1.64
N PRO A 343 -6.61 -26.37 1.69
CA PRO A 343 -6.42 -27.66 2.35
C PRO A 343 -5.23 -28.45 1.80
N ASN A 344 -4.86 -28.26 0.54
CA ASN A 344 -3.75 -28.91 -0.13
C ASN A 344 -2.39 -28.20 0.08
N GLY A 345 -2.36 -27.07 0.82
CA GLY A 345 -1.12 -26.41 1.21
C GLY A 345 -0.62 -25.31 0.26
N TYR A 346 -1.36 -24.91 -0.77
CA TYR A 346 -0.98 -23.78 -1.60
C TYR A 346 -1.78 -22.53 -1.30
N LEU A 347 -1.22 -21.38 -1.54
CA LEU A 347 -1.90 -20.09 -1.61
C LEU A 347 -2.24 -19.78 -3.07
N ARG A 348 -3.38 -19.14 -3.29
CA ARG A 348 -3.72 -18.56 -4.61
C ARG A 348 -2.90 -17.30 -4.82
N HIS A 349 -2.78 -16.86 -6.07
CA HIS A 349 -1.94 -15.71 -6.36
C HIS A 349 -2.45 -14.39 -5.75
N LYS A 350 -3.76 -14.21 -5.48
CA LYS A 350 -4.28 -13.04 -4.78
C LYS A 350 -5.60 -13.26 -4.06
N TYR A 351 -5.88 -12.39 -3.08
CA TYR A 351 -7.08 -12.40 -2.24
C TYR A 351 -7.62 -10.98 -2.05
N ASN A 352 -8.90 -10.86 -1.79
CA ASN A 352 -9.47 -9.66 -1.21
C ASN A 352 -9.01 -9.48 0.26
N PRO A 353 -9.02 -8.25 0.82
CA PRO A 353 -8.59 -8.03 2.20
C PRO A 353 -9.42 -8.76 3.27
N ASP A 354 -10.65 -9.13 2.99
CA ASP A 354 -11.50 -9.96 3.86
C ASP A 354 -11.21 -11.47 3.76
N GLY A 355 -10.24 -11.87 2.94
CA GLY A 355 -9.88 -13.28 2.70
C GLY A 355 -10.72 -13.99 1.64
N SER A 356 -11.73 -13.34 1.06
CA SER A 356 -12.47 -13.90 -0.07
C SER A 356 -11.59 -13.94 -1.33
N LEU A 357 -11.98 -14.80 -2.29
CA LEU A 357 -11.22 -14.92 -3.53
C LEU A 357 -11.30 -13.64 -4.35
N ALA A 358 -10.15 -13.14 -4.78
CA ALA A 358 -10.06 -12.06 -5.74
C ALA A 358 -10.36 -12.56 -7.16
N SER A 359 -10.74 -11.66 -8.05
CA SER A 359 -10.86 -11.98 -9.47
C SER A 359 -9.49 -12.41 -10.01
N THR A 360 -9.47 -13.43 -10.87
CA THR A 360 -8.22 -13.92 -11.47
C THR A 360 -8.41 -14.12 -12.97
N TRP A 361 -7.40 -13.82 -13.74
CA TRP A 361 -7.30 -14.15 -15.15
C TRP A 361 -6.51 -15.46 -15.39
N HIS A 362 -5.90 -16.03 -14.33
CA HIS A 362 -5.25 -17.33 -14.40
C HIS A 362 -6.29 -18.42 -14.69
N GLY A 363 -6.12 -19.10 -15.82
CA GLY A 363 -7.01 -20.18 -16.21
C GLY A 363 -6.80 -21.45 -15.38
N TYR A 364 -7.89 -22.23 -15.23
CA TYR A 364 -7.85 -23.55 -14.61
C TYR A 364 -7.55 -24.67 -15.63
N VAL A 365 -7.50 -24.36 -16.91
CA VAL A 365 -7.21 -25.29 -18.01
C VAL A 365 -6.20 -24.64 -18.95
N ARG A 366 -5.13 -25.36 -19.28
CA ARG A 366 -4.15 -24.99 -20.29
C ARG A 366 -3.87 -26.17 -21.19
N ASP A 367 -3.93 -25.95 -22.50
CA ASP A 367 -3.73 -26.99 -23.52
C ASP A 367 -4.60 -28.26 -23.28
N GLY A 368 -5.86 -28.04 -22.86
CA GLY A 368 -6.81 -29.11 -22.54
C GLY A 368 -6.57 -29.87 -21.24
N ARG A 369 -5.59 -29.44 -20.41
CA ARG A 369 -5.25 -30.06 -19.12
C ARG A 369 -5.60 -29.15 -17.95
N PRO A 370 -6.09 -29.69 -16.82
CA PRO A 370 -6.28 -28.92 -15.61
C PRO A 370 -4.92 -28.38 -15.09
N VAL A 371 -4.90 -27.10 -14.70
CA VAL A 371 -3.77 -26.45 -14.03
C VAL A 371 -4.26 -25.74 -12.79
N LEU A 372 -3.39 -25.59 -11.80
CA LEU A 372 -3.71 -24.78 -10.64
C LEU A 372 -3.49 -23.28 -10.98
N PRO A 373 -4.42 -22.38 -10.65
CA PRO A 373 -4.26 -20.95 -10.84
C PRO A 373 -3.40 -20.34 -9.71
N ILE A 374 -2.13 -20.74 -9.65
CA ILE A 374 -1.16 -20.36 -8.61
C ILE A 374 0.12 -19.85 -9.23
N GLN A 375 0.91 -19.18 -8.40
CA GLN A 375 2.34 -18.93 -8.58
C GLN A 375 3.01 -19.53 -7.34
N GLU A 376 3.99 -20.41 -7.50
CA GLU A 376 4.57 -21.17 -6.38
C GLU A 376 5.30 -20.27 -5.41
N ASP A 377 5.85 -19.14 -5.88
CA ASP A 377 6.52 -18.12 -5.07
C ASP A 377 5.58 -17.47 -4.04
N GLU A 378 4.27 -17.35 -4.34
CA GLU A 378 3.28 -16.87 -3.37
C GLU A 378 3.22 -17.74 -2.12
N THR A 379 3.27 -19.05 -2.31
CA THR A 379 3.27 -20.01 -1.19
C THR A 379 4.64 -20.06 -0.50
N ALA A 380 5.71 -20.10 -1.27
CA ALA A 380 7.07 -20.25 -0.78
C ALA A 380 7.52 -19.04 0.07
N LEU A 381 7.20 -17.82 -0.36
CA LEU A 381 7.60 -16.60 0.34
C LEU A 381 6.85 -16.39 1.66
N VAL A 382 5.65 -16.93 1.83
CA VAL A 382 4.98 -16.93 3.14
C VAL A 382 5.71 -17.85 4.12
N ILE A 383 6.17 -19.03 3.69
CA ILE A 383 7.00 -19.90 4.52
C ILE A 383 8.32 -19.20 4.88
N TRP A 384 8.96 -18.59 3.90
CA TRP A 384 10.20 -17.82 4.09
C TRP A 384 9.99 -16.69 5.11
N ALA A 385 8.94 -15.88 4.96
CA ALA A 385 8.65 -14.77 5.88
C ALA A 385 8.40 -15.26 7.31
N LEU A 386 7.75 -16.42 7.49
CA LEU A 386 7.59 -17.04 8.82
C LEU A 386 8.92 -17.52 9.39
N GLY A 387 9.82 -18.04 8.55
CA GLY A 387 11.19 -18.38 8.94
C GLY A 387 11.98 -17.16 9.39
N GLU A 388 11.95 -16.06 8.63
CA GLU A 388 12.58 -14.78 8.98
C GLU A 388 12.01 -14.20 10.29
N TYR A 389 10.68 -14.29 10.49
CA TYR A 389 10.05 -13.91 11.74
C TYR A 389 10.58 -14.70 12.93
N PHE A 390 10.68 -16.03 12.78
CA PHE A 390 11.20 -16.90 13.82
C PHE A 390 12.69 -16.61 14.11
N ASP A 391 13.51 -16.45 13.08
CA ASP A 391 14.94 -16.19 13.23
C ASP A 391 15.23 -14.85 13.93
N LEU A 392 14.42 -13.80 13.63
CA LEU A 392 14.58 -12.47 14.22
C LEU A 392 14.07 -12.39 15.67
N TYR A 393 12.95 -13.01 15.97
CA TYR A 393 12.26 -12.79 17.24
C TYR A 393 12.31 -13.98 18.20
N GLN A 394 12.64 -15.20 17.73
CA GLN A 394 12.70 -16.46 18.50
C GLN A 394 11.41 -16.75 19.29
N ARG A 395 10.26 -16.28 18.78
CA ARG A 395 8.96 -16.41 19.46
C ARG A 395 8.30 -17.72 19.06
N ILE A 396 8.69 -18.80 19.74
CA ILE A 396 8.19 -20.17 19.44
C ILE A 396 6.67 -20.27 19.62
N GLU A 397 6.12 -19.64 20.65
CA GLU A 397 4.69 -19.69 20.98
C GLU A 397 3.83 -19.01 19.93
N GLN A 398 4.30 -17.90 19.34
CA GLN A 398 3.63 -17.21 18.24
C GLN A 398 3.79 -17.95 16.91
N THR A 399 4.88 -18.73 16.75
CA THR A 399 5.16 -19.49 15.53
C THR A 399 4.43 -20.84 15.50
N ALA A 400 4.29 -21.50 16.64
CA ALA A 400 3.70 -22.85 16.77
C ALA A 400 2.28 -22.98 16.15
N PRO A 401 1.36 -22.00 16.29
CA PRO A 401 0.03 -22.09 15.68
C PRO A 401 0.07 -22.17 14.16
N PHE A 402 1.10 -21.61 13.52
CA PHE A 402 1.26 -21.57 12.07
C PHE A 402 2.00 -22.80 11.51
N TYR A 403 2.69 -23.59 12.35
CA TYR A 403 3.61 -24.62 11.90
C TYR A 403 2.96 -25.63 10.95
N ARG A 404 1.79 -26.17 11.29
CA ARG A 404 1.10 -27.13 10.40
C ARG A 404 0.47 -26.47 9.19
N GLY A 405 -0.14 -25.29 9.39
CA GLY A 405 -0.90 -24.59 8.35
C GLY A 405 -0.02 -23.93 7.31
N LEU A 406 1.03 -23.23 7.73
CA LEU A 406 1.89 -22.43 6.86
C LEU A 406 3.29 -22.99 6.63
N VAL A 407 3.71 -24.06 7.34
CA VAL A 407 5.04 -24.65 7.13
C VAL A 407 4.92 -26.05 6.55
N THR A 408 4.46 -27.03 7.32
CA THR A 408 4.56 -28.43 6.88
C THR A 408 3.69 -28.73 5.67
N ARG A 409 2.44 -28.30 5.68
CA ARG A 409 1.52 -28.54 4.56
C ARG A 409 1.94 -27.80 3.28
N PRO A 410 2.28 -26.50 3.32
CA PRO A 410 2.77 -25.81 2.15
C PRO A 410 4.11 -26.34 1.63
N ALA A 411 5.06 -26.68 2.50
CA ALA A 411 6.32 -27.27 2.06
C ALA A 411 6.14 -28.66 1.42
N ASP A 412 5.26 -29.51 1.98
CA ASP A 412 4.91 -30.82 1.39
C ASP A 412 4.24 -30.64 0.00
N PHE A 413 3.39 -29.59 -0.17
CA PHE A 413 2.87 -29.23 -1.49
C PHE A 413 3.99 -28.86 -2.46
N LEU A 414 4.90 -27.96 -2.07
CA LEU A 414 6.03 -27.55 -2.92
C LEU A 414 6.94 -28.71 -3.31
N LEU A 415 7.14 -29.70 -2.40
CA LEU A 415 7.89 -30.94 -2.71
C LEU A 415 7.21 -31.77 -3.80
N SER A 416 5.90 -31.79 -3.82
CA SER A 416 5.12 -32.60 -4.78
C SER A 416 4.90 -31.89 -6.11
N HIS A 417 4.98 -30.55 -6.13
CA HIS A 417 4.67 -29.71 -7.30
C HIS A 417 5.92 -29.39 -8.14
N VAL A 418 6.68 -30.43 -8.49
CA VAL A 418 7.95 -30.33 -9.21
C VAL A 418 8.02 -31.29 -10.39
N ASP A 419 8.79 -30.95 -11.40
CA ASP A 419 9.24 -31.87 -12.43
C ASP A 419 10.22 -32.88 -11.82
N GLN A 420 9.87 -34.17 -11.86
CA GLN A 420 10.65 -35.24 -11.24
C GLN A 420 12.03 -35.44 -11.87
N ARG A 421 12.22 -35.05 -13.13
CA ARG A 421 13.49 -35.15 -13.84
C ARG A 421 14.49 -34.11 -13.37
N THR A 422 14.04 -32.86 -13.26
CA THR A 422 14.91 -31.72 -12.97
C THR A 422 14.87 -31.26 -11.52
N GLY A 423 13.81 -31.59 -10.79
CA GLY A 423 13.53 -31.06 -9.45
C GLY A 423 13.06 -29.61 -9.42
N LEU A 424 12.90 -28.97 -10.58
CA LEU A 424 12.39 -27.60 -10.69
C LEU A 424 10.88 -27.56 -10.47
N PRO A 425 10.30 -26.42 -10.02
CA PRO A 425 8.85 -26.23 -9.95
C PRO A 425 8.18 -26.50 -11.29
N LEU A 426 6.93 -26.93 -11.26
CA LEU A 426 6.13 -27.01 -12.49
C LEU A 426 5.91 -25.59 -13.06
N PRO A 427 5.63 -25.46 -14.36
CA PRO A 427 5.40 -24.15 -14.95
C PRO A 427 4.22 -23.41 -14.35
N SER A 428 4.40 -22.13 -14.04
CA SER A 428 3.36 -21.18 -13.62
C SER A 428 3.53 -19.83 -14.32
N TYR A 429 2.75 -18.82 -13.94
CA TYR A 429 3.03 -17.45 -14.35
C TYR A 429 4.17 -16.85 -13.53
N ASP A 430 4.93 -15.92 -14.16
CA ASP A 430 6.00 -15.18 -13.50
C ASP A 430 5.46 -14.15 -12.49
N LEU A 431 6.35 -13.55 -11.69
CA LEU A 431 5.97 -12.50 -10.73
C LEU A 431 5.34 -11.25 -11.39
N TRP A 432 5.59 -11.04 -12.69
CA TRP A 432 4.98 -9.95 -13.47
C TRP A 432 3.59 -10.30 -13.99
N GLU A 433 3.13 -11.56 -13.80
CA GLU A 433 1.87 -12.12 -14.31
C GLU A 433 1.74 -12.06 -15.84
N GLU A 434 2.88 -12.13 -16.56
CA GLU A 434 2.91 -11.98 -18.01
C GLU A 434 3.27 -13.27 -18.77
N ARG A 435 4.10 -14.13 -18.16
CA ARG A 435 4.72 -15.27 -18.88
C ARG A 435 4.52 -16.58 -18.15
N TRP A 436 4.23 -17.59 -18.91
CA TRP A 436 4.10 -18.97 -18.43
C TRP A 436 5.41 -19.72 -18.64
N GLY A 437 5.94 -20.32 -17.59
CA GLY A 437 7.20 -21.07 -17.63
C GLY A 437 7.72 -21.46 -16.25
N VAL A 438 8.96 -21.92 -16.20
CA VAL A 438 9.73 -22.10 -14.97
C VAL A 438 10.60 -20.86 -14.80
N HIS A 439 10.38 -20.08 -13.75
CA HIS A 439 11.02 -18.78 -13.55
C HIS A 439 12.12 -18.86 -12.52
N THR A 440 13.28 -18.26 -12.80
CA THR A 440 14.43 -18.25 -11.89
C THR A 440 14.07 -17.57 -10.55
N PHE A 441 13.24 -16.54 -10.57
CA PHE A 441 12.72 -15.93 -9.34
C PHE A 441 11.92 -16.92 -8.49
N THR A 442 10.95 -17.61 -9.11
CA THR A 442 10.11 -18.61 -8.42
C THR A 442 10.95 -19.76 -7.87
N VAL A 443 11.93 -20.24 -8.64
CA VAL A 443 12.90 -21.27 -8.19
C VAL A 443 13.63 -20.80 -6.93
N ALA A 444 14.17 -19.58 -6.94
CA ALA A 444 14.87 -19.00 -5.79
C ALA A 444 13.95 -18.86 -4.56
N ALA A 445 12.72 -18.41 -4.76
CA ALA A 445 11.71 -18.30 -3.70
C ALA A 445 11.37 -19.67 -3.08
N VAL A 446 11.17 -20.70 -3.92
CA VAL A 446 10.86 -22.07 -3.44
C VAL A 446 12.03 -22.67 -2.67
N ILE A 447 13.27 -22.48 -3.11
CA ILE A 447 14.47 -22.89 -2.38
C ILE A 447 14.50 -22.23 -0.98
N ALA A 448 14.25 -20.93 -0.91
CA ALA A 448 14.22 -20.19 0.35
C ALA A 448 13.09 -20.69 1.29
N GLY A 449 11.89 -20.89 0.75
CA GLY A 449 10.76 -21.44 1.49
C GLY A 449 11.04 -22.84 2.07
N LEU A 450 11.63 -23.73 1.26
CA LEU A 450 12.01 -25.08 1.70
C LEU A 450 13.13 -25.06 2.78
N ARG A 451 14.12 -24.20 2.63
CA ARG A 451 15.17 -24.00 3.64
C ARG A 451 14.59 -23.43 4.95
N ALA A 452 13.67 -22.48 4.87
CA ALA A 452 12.95 -21.95 6.04
C ALA A 452 12.11 -23.04 6.71
N ALA A 453 11.37 -23.83 5.92
CA ALA A 453 10.60 -24.98 6.44
C ALA A 453 11.49 -26.00 7.15
N ALA A 454 12.69 -26.26 6.64
CA ALA A 454 13.64 -27.15 7.27
C ALA A 454 14.16 -26.61 8.62
N ARG A 455 14.52 -25.31 8.68
CA ARG A 455 14.93 -24.67 9.94
C ARG A 455 13.83 -24.74 10.99
N LEU A 456 12.60 -24.41 10.62
CA LEU A 456 11.45 -24.48 11.50
C LEU A 456 11.16 -25.93 11.93
N SER A 457 11.24 -26.91 11.02
CA SER A 457 11.04 -28.32 11.36
C SER A 457 12.07 -28.82 12.37
N ASN A 458 13.35 -28.42 12.23
CA ASN A 458 14.39 -28.72 13.22
C ASN A 458 14.07 -28.08 14.59
N ALA A 459 13.62 -26.82 14.61
CA ALA A 459 13.22 -26.14 15.86
C ALA A 459 12.06 -26.85 16.59
N PHE A 460 11.16 -27.47 15.83
CA PHE A 460 10.05 -28.27 16.37
C PHE A 460 10.41 -29.77 16.58
N GLY A 461 11.66 -30.18 16.39
CA GLY A 461 12.14 -31.55 16.62
C GLY A 461 11.83 -32.55 15.50
N GLU A 462 11.30 -32.09 14.35
CA GLU A 462 10.98 -32.94 13.20
C GLU A 462 12.18 -33.04 12.23
N THR A 463 13.31 -33.62 12.68
CA THR A 463 14.59 -33.66 11.96
C THR A 463 14.56 -34.41 10.62
N GLU A 464 13.77 -35.49 10.54
CA GLU A 464 13.59 -36.25 9.30
C GLU A 464 12.88 -35.40 8.23
N ARG A 465 11.85 -34.66 8.63
CA ARG A 465 11.14 -33.72 7.74
C ARG A 465 12.07 -32.60 7.28
N ALA A 466 12.86 -32.02 8.19
CA ALA A 466 13.84 -31.00 7.88
C ALA A 466 14.87 -31.50 6.83
N SER A 467 15.37 -32.71 6.97
CA SER A 467 16.30 -33.32 6.02
C SER A 467 15.69 -33.50 4.62
N ARG A 468 14.41 -33.89 4.55
CA ARG A 468 13.68 -33.99 3.27
C ARG A 468 13.55 -32.63 2.57
N TYR A 469 13.25 -31.56 3.30
CA TYR A 469 13.11 -30.22 2.75
C TYR A 469 14.45 -29.68 2.26
N LEU A 470 15.54 -29.88 3.02
CA LEU A 470 16.89 -29.48 2.59
C LEU A 470 17.32 -30.23 1.32
N ALA A 471 17.14 -31.55 1.28
CA ALA A 471 17.49 -32.35 0.10
C ALA A 471 16.70 -31.92 -1.14
N ALA A 472 15.45 -31.51 -0.98
CA ALA A 472 14.66 -30.97 -2.11
C ALA A 472 15.15 -29.59 -2.56
N ALA A 473 15.50 -28.70 -1.65
CA ALA A 473 16.07 -27.40 -1.97
C ALA A 473 17.41 -27.54 -2.73
N ASP A 474 18.29 -28.44 -2.28
CA ASP A 474 19.58 -28.70 -2.92
C ASP A 474 19.42 -29.33 -4.32
N ARG A 475 18.48 -30.27 -4.46
CA ARG A 475 18.15 -30.85 -5.79
C ARG A 475 17.62 -29.79 -6.74
N MET A 476 16.76 -28.88 -6.25
CA MET A 476 16.21 -27.78 -7.05
C MET A 476 17.29 -26.80 -7.48
N LEU A 477 18.25 -26.48 -6.60
CA LEU A 477 19.40 -25.65 -6.93
C LEU A 477 20.28 -26.31 -8.00
N GLY A 478 20.54 -27.64 -7.89
CA GLY A 478 21.21 -28.40 -8.91
C GLY A 478 20.51 -28.33 -10.27
N GLY A 479 19.19 -28.50 -10.28
CA GLY A 479 18.35 -28.33 -11.47
C GLY A 479 18.42 -26.92 -12.07
N ALA A 480 18.40 -25.88 -11.22
CA ALA A 480 18.53 -24.50 -11.67
C ALA A 480 19.87 -24.24 -12.39
N ARG A 481 20.99 -24.76 -11.84
CA ARG A 481 22.29 -24.65 -12.46
C ARG A 481 22.39 -25.42 -13.79
N ALA A 482 21.74 -26.57 -13.88
CA ALA A 482 21.76 -27.40 -15.07
C ALA A 482 20.88 -26.89 -16.21
N GLU A 483 19.69 -26.38 -15.87
CA GLU A 483 18.63 -26.09 -16.85
C GLU A 483 18.41 -24.58 -17.09
N LEU A 484 18.79 -23.68 -16.15
CA LEU A 484 18.55 -22.25 -16.28
C LEU A 484 19.82 -21.43 -16.50
N TRP A 485 21.03 -22.01 -16.27
CA TRP A 485 22.28 -21.36 -16.59
C TRP A 485 22.60 -21.46 -18.08
N ASN A 486 23.02 -20.36 -18.70
CA ASN A 486 23.44 -20.33 -20.10
C ASN A 486 24.96 -20.09 -20.19
N GLU A 487 25.68 -21.10 -20.60
CA GLU A 487 27.15 -21.04 -20.74
C GLU A 487 27.63 -20.02 -21.79
N ARG A 488 26.86 -19.78 -22.84
CA ARG A 488 27.24 -18.81 -23.88
C ARG A 488 27.07 -17.38 -23.38
N GLU A 489 25.94 -17.11 -22.71
CA GLU A 489 25.60 -15.77 -22.18
C GLU A 489 26.23 -15.52 -20.81
N GLN A 490 26.79 -16.53 -20.14
CA GLN A 490 27.39 -16.50 -18.80
C GLN A 490 26.45 -15.86 -17.77
N ARG A 491 25.18 -16.27 -17.77
CA ARG A 491 24.17 -15.82 -16.81
C ARG A 491 22.97 -16.76 -16.75
N PHE A 492 22.20 -16.65 -15.70
CA PHE A 492 20.90 -17.30 -15.60
C PHE A 492 19.89 -16.69 -16.57
N ALA A 493 19.05 -17.54 -17.18
CA ALA A 493 17.84 -17.15 -17.87
C ALA A 493 16.82 -16.59 -16.89
N ARG A 494 15.96 -15.63 -17.29
CA ARG A 494 14.86 -15.23 -16.42
C ARG A 494 13.80 -16.31 -16.28
N SER A 495 13.59 -17.09 -17.35
CA SER A 495 12.63 -18.20 -17.39
C SER A 495 13.02 -19.26 -18.42
N ALA A 496 12.38 -20.42 -18.29
CA ALA A 496 12.50 -21.52 -19.23
C ALA A 496 11.13 -22.15 -19.53
N THR A 497 10.89 -22.49 -20.79
CA THR A 497 9.67 -23.17 -21.21
C THR A 497 9.96 -24.63 -21.49
N PRO A 498 9.28 -25.59 -20.83
CA PRO A 498 9.47 -27.01 -21.13
C PRO A 498 9.12 -27.34 -22.59
N GLY A 499 9.98 -28.11 -23.24
CA GLY A 499 9.78 -28.56 -24.61
C GLY A 499 10.24 -30.01 -24.84
N PRO A 500 9.95 -30.61 -26.00
CA PRO A 500 10.31 -32.00 -26.30
C PRO A 500 11.85 -32.28 -26.27
N ALA A 501 12.64 -31.25 -26.56
CA ALA A 501 14.11 -31.33 -26.59
C ALA A 501 14.80 -30.81 -25.32
N GLY A 502 14.03 -30.49 -24.26
CA GLY A 502 14.50 -29.85 -23.06
C GLY A 502 13.88 -28.48 -22.86
N TYR A 503 14.47 -27.63 -22.02
CA TYR A 503 13.99 -26.29 -21.75
C TYR A 503 14.44 -25.26 -22.79
N GLY A 504 13.48 -24.48 -23.35
CA GLY A 504 13.78 -23.29 -24.16
C GLY A 504 14.00 -22.09 -23.23
N LEU A 505 15.22 -21.54 -23.21
CA LEU A 505 15.60 -20.45 -22.31
C LEU A 505 15.14 -19.08 -22.83
N ASP A 506 14.50 -18.29 -21.99
CA ASP A 506 14.29 -16.87 -22.20
C ASP A 506 15.43 -16.06 -21.57
N MET A 507 16.32 -15.59 -22.44
CA MET A 507 17.51 -14.85 -22.05
C MET A 507 17.28 -13.33 -21.94
N THR A 508 16.05 -12.84 -21.93
CA THR A 508 15.74 -11.42 -21.67
C THR A 508 16.29 -11.02 -20.30
N LEU A 509 17.02 -9.91 -20.23
CA LEU A 509 17.48 -9.38 -18.95
C LEU A 509 16.30 -8.90 -18.13
N ASP A 510 16.29 -9.29 -16.87
CA ASP A 510 15.18 -9.06 -15.95
C ASP A 510 15.70 -8.83 -14.52
N SER A 511 15.18 -7.80 -13.88
CA SER A 511 15.57 -7.47 -12.51
C SER A 511 15.13 -8.52 -11.48
N SER A 512 14.15 -9.37 -11.82
CA SER A 512 13.73 -10.50 -10.98
C SER A 512 14.86 -11.50 -10.67
N LEU A 513 15.93 -11.53 -11.48
CA LEU A 513 17.12 -12.34 -11.21
C LEU A 513 17.81 -11.98 -9.89
N PHE A 514 17.56 -10.80 -9.33
CA PHE A 514 17.98 -10.47 -7.96
C PHE A 514 17.37 -11.39 -6.89
N GLY A 515 16.30 -12.11 -7.19
CA GLY A 515 15.75 -13.14 -6.31
C GLY A 515 16.77 -14.19 -5.88
N LEU A 516 17.76 -14.49 -6.73
CA LEU A 516 18.84 -15.44 -6.42
C LEU A 516 19.66 -15.02 -5.19
N VAL A 517 19.95 -13.73 -5.02
CA VAL A 517 20.66 -13.19 -3.86
C VAL A 517 19.71 -12.79 -2.74
N MET A 518 18.56 -12.21 -3.06
CA MET A 518 17.57 -11.73 -2.07
C MET A 518 17.08 -12.85 -1.15
N PHE A 519 16.94 -14.05 -1.69
CA PHE A 519 16.44 -15.23 -0.97
C PHE A 519 17.57 -16.20 -0.57
N ASP A 520 18.83 -15.78 -0.63
CA ASP A 520 20.00 -16.63 -0.34
C ASP A 520 19.97 -17.98 -1.10
N ALA A 521 19.40 -18.00 -2.33
CA ALA A 521 19.36 -19.22 -3.14
C ALA A 521 20.75 -19.65 -3.55
N LEU A 522 21.62 -18.68 -3.89
CA LEU A 522 23.05 -18.85 -4.16
C LEU A 522 23.88 -18.05 -3.13
N PRO A 523 25.09 -18.53 -2.77
CA PRO A 523 26.04 -17.76 -1.97
C PRO A 523 26.39 -16.43 -2.65
N VAL A 524 26.62 -15.37 -1.88
CA VAL A 524 26.93 -14.03 -2.40
C VAL A 524 28.22 -13.97 -3.22
N ASP A 525 29.16 -14.87 -2.96
CA ASP A 525 30.43 -15.02 -3.64
C ASP A 525 30.38 -16.04 -4.80
N ASP A 526 29.21 -16.55 -5.15
CA ASP A 526 29.01 -17.47 -6.26
C ASP A 526 29.32 -16.78 -7.60
N PRO A 527 30.26 -17.33 -8.43
CA PRO A 527 30.64 -16.70 -9.70
C PRO A 527 29.48 -16.55 -10.70
N GLN A 528 28.55 -17.53 -10.75
CA GLN A 528 27.39 -17.49 -11.64
C GLN A 528 26.40 -16.40 -11.21
N LEU A 529 26.22 -16.21 -9.89
CA LEU A 529 25.44 -15.13 -9.34
C LEU A 529 26.06 -13.77 -9.70
N GLY A 530 27.38 -13.61 -9.44
CA GLY A 530 28.10 -12.38 -9.72
C GLY A 530 28.04 -11.98 -11.21
N ALA A 531 28.26 -12.91 -12.12
CA ALA A 531 28.18 -12.68 -13.56
C ALA A 531 26.75 -12.28 -14.02
N THR A 532 25.73 -12.91 -13.43
CA THR A 532 24.32 -12.59 -13.73
C THR A 532 23.96 -11.18 -13.26
N LEU A 533 24.23 -10.86 -12.00
CA LEU A 533 23.86 -9.56 -11.40
C LEU A 533 24.62 -8.39 -12.03
N GLN A 534 25.87 -8.58 -12.40
CA GLN A 534 26.65 -7.56 -13.11
C GLN A 534 25.98 -7.19 -14.44
N GLN A 535 25.55 -8.18 -15.24
CA GLN A 535 24.88 -7.90 -16.51
C GLN A 535 23.52 -7.22 -16.32
N VAL A 536 22.76 -7.60 -15.28
CA VAL A 536 21.51 -6.93 -14.94
C VAL A 536 21.76 -5.47 -14.57
N ALA A 537 22.73 -5.20 -13.70
CA ALA A 537 23.09 -3.86 -13.28
C ALA A 537 23.55 -2.97 -14.45
N ASP A 538 24.44 -3.51 -15.31
CA ASP A 538 25.01 -2.74 -16.42
C ASP A 538 23.97 -2.37 -17.50
N ARG A 539 23.03 -3.26 -17.77
CA ARG A 539 22.11 -3.11 -18.91
C ARG A 539 20.71 -2.61 -18.54
N LEU A 540 20.26 -2.82 -17.29
CA LEU A 540 18.96 -2.34 -16.85
C LEU A 540 19.04 -1.05 -16.04
N TRP A 541 20.24 -0.53 -15.76
CA TRP A 541 20.38 0.76 -15.09
C TRP A 541 19.88 1.89 -15.99
N VAL A 542 18.91 2.66 -15.48
CA VAL A 542 18.34 3.82 -16.18
C VAL A 542 19.25 5.02 -16.02
N GLN A 543 19.78 5.54 -17.14
CA GLN A 543 20.74 6.64 -17.15
C GLN A 543 20.01 8.01 -17.13
N THR A 544 19.36 8.30 -15.99
CA THR A 544 18.73 9.59 -15.70
C THR A 544 19.32 10.16 -14.41
N ASP A 545 18.99 11.41 -14.07
CA ASP A 545 19.43 12.04 -12.83
C ASP A 545 18.93 11.30 -11.58
N ILE A 546 17.82 10.60 -11.68
CA ILE A 546 17.25 9.77 -10.60
C ILE A 546 17.93 8.40 -10.55
N GLY A 547 18.27 7.81 -11.70
CA GLY A 547 18.80 6.46 -11.81
C GLY A 547 17.74 5.39 -11.58
N GLY A 548 18.18 4.16 -11.28
CA GLY A 548 17.35 3.00 -10.95
C GLY A 548 17.41 1.87 -11.95
N LEU A 549 16.79 0.73 -11.63
CA LEU A 549 16.72 -0.43 -12.51
C LEU A 549 15.36 -0.51 -13.21
N ALA A 550 15.38 -0.76 -14.52
CA ALA A 550 14.20 -1.16 -15.26
C ALA A 550 13.72 -2.55 -14.83
N ARG A 551 12.44 -2.84 -14.96
CA ARG A 551 11.85 -4.16 -14.67
C ARG A 551 12.55 -5.27 -15.48
N TYR A 552 12.49 -5.12 -16.79
CA TYR A 552 13.20 -6.00 -17.74
C TYR A 552 13.42 -5.29 -19.07
N GLN A 553 14.27 -5.87 -19.90
CA GLN A 553 14.60 -5.35 -21.22
C GLN A 553 13.38 -5.34 -22.15
N ASN A 554 13.11 -4.19 -22.78
CA ASN A 554 11.96 -3.96 -23.67
C ASN A 554 10.58 -4.09 -22.98
N ASP A 555 10.52 -3.76 -21.71
CA ASP A 555 9.26 -3.69 -20.97
C ASP A 555 8.31 -2.65 -21.61
N SER A 556 7.05 -3.02 -21.87
CA SER A 556 6.03 -2.14 -22.46
C SER A 556 4.94 -1.72 -21.47
N TYR A 557 5.03 -2.17 -20.22
CA TYR A 557 4.01 -1.90 -19.23
C TYR A 557 4.00 -0.42 -18.82
N GLN A 558 2.86 0.24 -18.95
CA GLN A 558 2.61 1.65 -18.60
C GLN A 558 3.64 2.65 -19.16
N GLN A 559 4.13 2.40 -20.37
CA GLN A 559 5.04 3.33 -21.03
C GLN A 559 4.35 4.66 -21.32
N VAL A 560 4.84 5.76 -20.71
CA VAL A 560 4.29 7.11 -20.87
C VAL A 560 4.80 7.76 -22.16
N GLU A 561 6.09 7.58 -22.50
CA GLU A 561 6.71 8.15 -23.69
C GLU A 561 7.49 7.08 -24.48
N ARG A 562 7.56 7.23 -25.82
CA ARG A 562 8.51 6.46 -26.63
C ARG A 562 9.92 7.00 -26.39
N GLN A 563 10.69 6.29 -25.57
CA GLN A 563 12.08 6.64 -25.29
C GLN A 563 13.04 5.84 -26.17
N ASP A 564 14.24 6.39 -26.36
CA ASP A 564 15.37 5.65 -26.95
C ASP A 564 15.78 4.53 -25.99
N THR A 565 15.36 3.30 -26.29
CA THR A 565 15.61 2.11 -25.48
C THR A 565 17.09 1.72 -25.38
N SER A 566 17.98 2.36 -26.17
CA SER A 566 19.44 2.18 -26.08
C SER A 566 20.06 2.96 -24.91
N ARG A 567 19.44 4.08 -24.53
CA ARG A 567 19.88 4.95 -23.42
C ARG A 567 19.07 4.77 -22.15
N VAL A 568 17.77 4.56 -22.30
CA VAL A 568 16.84 4.37 -21.20
C VAL A 568 16.14 3.05 -21.45
N PRO A 569 16.64 1.94 -20.88
CA PRO A 569 16.05 0.61 -21.07
C PRO A 569 14.57 0.56 -20.74
N ARG A 570 14.10 1.43 -19.84
CA ARG A 570 12.69 1.78 -19.51
C ARG A 570 12.60 2.64 -18.23
N GLU A 571 11.37 3.07 -17.89
CA GLU A 571 11.11 3.79 -16.66
C GLU A 571 11.41 2.91 -15.43
N PRO A 572 12.16 3.42 -14.44
CA PRO A 572 12.49 2.65 -13.26
C PRO A 572 11.25 2.46 -12.39
N LEU A 573 10.95 1.22 -12.03
CA LEU A 573 9.94 0.93 -11.01
C LEU A 573 10.56 1.01 -9.61
N VAL A 574 9.89 1.72 -8.71
CA VAL A 574 10.37 1.94 -7.33
C VAL A 574 10.60 0.63 -6.58
N CYS A 575 9.78 -0.40 -6.82
CA CYS A 575 9.96 -1.72 -6.22
C CYS A 575 11.28 -2.41 -6.61
N VAL A 576 11.83 -2.11 -7.79
CA VAL A 576 13.09 -2.67 -8.27
C VAL A 576 14.31 -1.95 -7.68
N HIS A 577 14.17 -0.67 -7.30
CA HIS A 577 15.21 0.08 -6.60
C HIS A 577 15.61 -0.55 -5.26
N HIS A 578 14.65 -1.07 -4.52
CA HIS A 578 14.91 -1.70 -3.22
C HIS A 578 15.72 -3.00 -3.37
N VAL A 579 15.50 -3.76 -4.43
CA VAL A 579 16.23 -5.01 -4.70
C VAL A 579 17.70 -4.74 -5.05
N ALA A 580 17.97 -3.68 -5.84
CA ALA A 580 19.34 -3.34 -6.23
C ALA A 580 20.21 -2.80 -5.08
N GLY A 581 19.58 -2.22 -4.04
CA GLY A 581 20.30 -1.72 -2.85
C GLY A 581 20.69 -2.79 -1.83
N THR A 582 20.26 -4.05 -2.03
CA THR A 582 20.45 -5.15 -1.06
C THR A 582 21.60 -6.11 -1.38
N VAL A 583 22.46 -5.84 -2.37
CA VAL A 583 23.67 -6.64 -2.62
C VAL A 583 24.69 -6.32 -1.52
N PRO A 584 25.05 -7.26 -0.63
CA PRO A 584 25.98 -6.96 0.48
C PRO A 584 27.39 -6.72 -0.01
N ALA A 585 28.04 -5.65 0.45
CA ALA A 585 29.49 -5.62 0.50
C ALA A 585 29.96 -6.63 1.56
N SER A 586 30.95 -7.46 1.22
CA SER A 586 31.54 -8.55 2.01
C SER A 586 31.36 -8.42 3.54
N ALA A 587 30.56 -9.30 4.12
CA ALA A 587 30.27 -9.32 5.56
C ALA A 587 31.48 -9.86 6.34
N GLY A 588 32.08 -9.02 7.18
CA GLY A 588 32.91 -9.47 8.29
C GLY A 588 32.03 -9.98 9.45
N PRO A 589 32.51 -10.93 10.28
CA PRO A 589 31.71 -11.51 11.35
C PRO A 589 31.49 -10.52 12.50
N TYR A 590 30.21 -10.29 12.87
CA TYR A 590 29.84 -9.58 14.08
C TYR A 590 29.89 -10.53 15.30
N PRO A 591 30.46 -10.15 16.42
CA PRO A 591 30.40 -10.93 17.65
C PRO A 591 29.07 -10.70 18.35
N GLY A 592 28.25 -11.75 18.46
CA GLY A 592 27.08 -11.78 19.33
C GLY A 592 25.72 -11.91 18.67
N GLY A 593 25.47 -13.05 18.03
CA GLY A 593 24.13 -13.47 17.55
C GLY A 593 24.02 -13.58 16.02
N PRO A 594 23.10 -14.41 15.48
CA PRO A 594 22.95 -14.60 14.04
C PRO A 594 22.11 -13.45 13.44
N GLY A 595 22.67 -12.23 13.47
CA GLY A 595 22.06 -11.06 12.85
C GLY A 595 22.94 -10.61 11.69
N ARG A 596 22.64 -11.02 10.46
CA ARG A 596 23.26 -10.43 9.28
C ARG A 596 22.77 -9.00 9.10
N ARG A 597 23.63 -8.01 9.31
CA ARG A 597 23.38 -6.64 8.78
C ARG A 597 23.53 -6.72 7.26
N ILE A 598 22.46 -6.36 6.57
CA ILE A 598 22.52 -6.05 5.15
C ILE A 598 23.09 -4.63 5.06
N GLU A 599 24.40 -4.51 4.80
CA GLU A 599 24.98 -3.24 4.36
C GLU A 599 24.65 -3.07 2.87
N ALA A 600 24.04 -1.92 2.53
CA ALA A 600 23.76 -1.56 1.16
C ALA A 600 25.06 -1.53 0.36
N ALA A 601 25.27 -2.50 -0.52
CA ALA A 601 26.36 -2.46 -1.48
C ALA A 601 26.11 -1.29 -2.44
N ARG A 602 26.99 -0.32 -2.43
CA ARG A 602 27.11 0.61 -3.54
C ARG A 602 27.57 -0.20 -4.76
N VAL A 603 26.65 -0.58 -5.63
CA VAL A 603 27.02 -0.92 -7.01
C VAL A 603 27.69 0.35 -7.56
N GLY A 604 29.00 0.28 -7.78
CA GLY A 604 29.79 1.43 -8.20
C GLY A 604 29.17 2.05 -9.45
N ARG A 605 28.97 3.35 -9.45
CA ARG A 605 28.58 4.11 -10.63
C ARG A 605 29.56 3.76 -11.76
N PRO A 606 29.12 3.37 -12.95
CA PRO A 606 30.03 3.28 -14.08
C PRO A 606 30.69 4.65 -14.30
N PRO A 607 31.98 4.73 -14.66
CA PRO A 607 32.67 6.00 -14.84
C PRO A 607 31.96 6.84 -15.91
N ARG A 608 31.70 8.10 -15.62
CA ARG A 608 31.16 9.06 -16.59
C ARG A 608 32.10 9.14 -17.79
N PRO A 609 31.60 9.09 -19.02
CA PRO A 609 32.44 9.43 -20.16
C PRO A 609 32.90 10.90 -20.00
N ALA A 610 34.19 11.14 -20.14
CA ALA A 610 34.79 12.46 -20.10
C ALA A 610 34.13 13.34 -21.16
N VAL A 611 33.39 14.38 -20.73
CA VAL A 611 32.92 15.44 -21.62
C VAL A 611 34.15 16.23 -22.00
N GLY A 612 34.63 16.04 -23.23
CA GLY A 612 35.67 16.86 -23.83
C GLY A 612 35.14 18.29 -23.95
N HIS A 613 35.70 19.20 -23.15
CA HIS A 613 35.61 20.62 -23.42
C HIS A 613 36.39 20.89 -24.72
N ASN A 614 35.69 21.08 -25.81
CA ASN A 614 36.23 21.80 -26.94
C ASN A 614 35.62 23.19 -26.95
N GLY A 615 36.51 24.18 -26.97
CA GLY A 615 36.53 25.59 -27.15
C GLY A 615 35.27 26.41 -27.46
#